data_e9f12c1e77aae5a2505378a945a30272
#
_entry.id   e9f12c1e77aae5a2505378a945a30272
#
_cell.length_a   1.000
_cell.length_b   1.000
_cell.length_c   1.000
_cell.angle_alpha   90.00
_cell.angle_beta   90.00
_cell.angle_gamma   90.00
#
_symmetry.space_group_name_H-M   'P 1'
#
loop_
_entity.id
_entity.type
_entity.pdbx_description
1 polymer ?
#
loop_
_entity_poly.entity_id
_entity_poly.type
_entity_poly.pdbx_seq_one_letter_code
_entity_poly.pdbx_strand_id
1 'polypeptide(L)'
;ERLAIVLDGKVHSAPVIRSKIDAGEAEITHGGGFSPEEANDLSIILRSGALPAPMIIEEERTIGPLLGADSVKSGIKASILGTAMVFGFMLIYYLFSGFVSCIALLINFLFILAYMGCFGATLTLPGIAGIVLTLGMAVDANVLINERIREELKSGKSIFLAIKSGYEKAFSAILDSNVTTLAAAFFLFQFGTGPIRGFALTLTVGLLASMFSAIFITRTIFEVILLNPKFKNLKMLQLIGETKIDFIGKRVFFYCISLTVIIIGLTAFFKKGKDAYGIDFTGGQIQEYQFQEPIAIEEMRGLLKEAKISDAAI
;
A
#
# COMPACT_ATOMS: atom_id res chain seq x y z
N GLU A 1 -43.93 -19.27 -36.43
CA GLU A 1 -42.54 -19.65 -36.13
C GLU A 1 -41.96 -18.73 -35.06
N ARG A 2 -41.01 -19.23 -34.24
CA ARG A 2 -40.32 -18.42 -33.22
C ARG A 2 -38.87 -18.31 -33.58
N LEU A 3 -38.32 -17.13 -33.44
CA LEU A 3 -36.90 -16.85 -33.59
C LEU A 3 -36.27 -16.79 -32.20
N ALA A 4 -35.43 -17.75 -31.84
CA ALA A 4 -34.72 -17.71 -30.58
C ALA A 4 -33.45 -16.85 -30.69
N ILE A 5 -33.29 -15.87 -29.79
CA ILE A 5 -32.06 -15.11 -29.61
C ILE A 5 -31.27 -15.82 -28.53
N VAL A 6 -30.17 -16.47 -28.95
CA VAL A 6 -29.34 -17.30 -28.10
C VAL A 6 -27.96 -16.65 -28.01
N LEU A 7 -27.47 -16.39 -26.79
CA LEU A 7 -26.13 -15.92 -26.52
C LEU A 7 -25.50 -16.86 -25.49
N ASP A 8 -24.31 -17.35 -25.78
CA ASP A 8 -23.56 -18.30 -24.92
C ASP A 8 -24.38 -19.54 -24.49
N GLY A 9 -25.19 -20.09 -25.43
CA GLY A 9 -26.04 -21.25 -25.17
C GLY A 9 -27.28 -20.97 -24.32
N LYS A 10 -27.52 -19.73 -23.89
CA LYS A 10 -28.69 -19.31 -23.12
C LYS A 10 -29.67 -18.54 -24.00
N VAL A 11 -30.95 -18.93 -23.95
CA VAL A 11 -32.01 -18.22 -24.68
C VAL A 11 -32.38 -16.96 -23.90
N HIS A 12 -32.14 -15.79 -24.51
CA HIS A 12 -32.46 -14.47 -23.92
C HIS A 12 -33.86 -13.98 -24.32
N SER A 13 -34.29 -14.32 -25.56
CA SER A 13 -35.62 -13.97 -26.03
C SER A 13 -36.06 -14.96 -27.14
N ALA A 14 -37.34 -15.19 -27.28
CA ALA A 14 -37.88 -16.05 -28.33
C ALA A 14 -39.15 -15.41 -28.95
N PRO A 15 -39.02 -14.28 -29.66
CA PRO A 15 -40.16 -13.61 -30.30
C PRO A 15 -40.80 -14.45 -31.39
N VAL A 16 -42.07 -14.22 -31.59
CA VAL A 16 -42.86 -14.88 -32.68
C VAL A 16 -42.75 -14.04 -33.93
N ILE A 17 -42.36 -14.65 -35.05
CA ILE A 17 -42.34 -14.01 -36.36
C ILE A 17 -43.81 -13.89 -36.85
N ARG A 18 -44.30 -12.65 -37.03
CA ARG A 18 -45.68 -12.35 -37.43
C ARG A 18 -45.85 -12.30 -38.96
N SER A 19 -44.81 -11.80 -39.65
CA SER A 19 -44.78 -11.62 -41.10
C SER A 19 -43.39 -11.86 -41.67
N LYS A 20 -43.28 -12.01 -42.98
CA LYS A 20 -41.99 -12.11 -43.66
C LYS A 20 -41.21 -10.79 -43.51
N ILE A 21 -39.92 -10.88 -43.18
CA ILE A 21 -39.03 -9.74 -42.99
C ILE A 21 -38.41 -9.45 -44.35
N ASP A 22 -39.03 -8.58 -45.15
CA ASP A 22 -38.58 -8.27 -46.51
C ASP A 22 -37.53 -7.14 -46.57
N ALA A 23 -37.51 -6.25 -45.56
CA ALA A 23 -36.66 -5.06 -45.54
C ALA A 23 -35.31 -5.26 -44.78
N GLY A 24 -35.07 -6.44 -44.20
CA GLY A 24 -33.88 -6.69 -43.38
C GLY A 24 -33.90 -5.99 -42.01
N GLU A 25 -35.00 -5.32 -41.68
CA GLU A 25 -35.22 -4.69 -40.36
C GLU A 25 -36.35 -5.41 -39.64
N ALA A 26 -36.18 -5.67 -38.35
CA ALA A 26 -37.18 -6.30 -37.52
C ALA A 26 -37.32 -5.55 -36.19
N GLU A 27 -38.58 -5.38 -35.77
CA GLU A 27 -38.94 -4.82 -34.48
C GLU A 27 -39.34 -5.94 -33.50
N ILE A 28 -38.77 -5.98 -32.34
CA ILE A 28 -39.10 -6.95 -31.30
C ILE A 28 -40.04 -6.27 -30.31
N THR A 29 -41.30 -6.76 -30.26
CA THR A 29 -42.32 -6.24 -29.35
C THR A 29 -42.71 -7.29 -28.32
N HIS A 30 -42.98 -6.86 -27.09
CA HIS A 30 -43.55 -7.69 -26.01
C HIS A 30 -44.99 -7.31 -25.76
N GLY A 31 -45.86 -8.29 -25.44
CA GLY A 31 -47.29 -8.10 -25.33
C GLY A 31 -47.80 -7.07 -24.31
N GLY A 32 -46.93 -6.62 -23.39
CA GLY A 32 -47.20 -5.56 -22.41
C GLY A 32 -46.26 -4.35 -22.56
N GLY A 33 -45.42 -4.30 -23.61
CA GLY A 33 -44.30 -3.39 -23.74
C GLY A 33 -43.08 -3.85 -22.94
N PHE A 34 -41.87 -3.46 -23.36
CA PHE A 34 -40.67 -3.66 -22.58
C PHE A 34 -40.56 -2.55 -21.55
N SER A 35 -40.13 -2.87 -20.33
CA SER A 35 -39.61 -1.85 -19.42
C SER A 35 -38.35 -1.22 -20.00
N PRO A 36 -38.02 0.05 -19.65
CA PRO A 36 -36.78 0.68 -20.12
C PRO A 36 -35.50 -0.13 -19.80
N GLU A 37 -35.49 -0.85 -18.70
CA GLU A 37 -34.38 -1.72 -18.30
C GLU A 37 -34.28 -2.96 -19.18
N GLU A 38 -35.40 -3.69 -19.40
CA GLU A 38 -35.45 -4.87 -20.28
C GLU A 38 -35.08 -4.53 -21.73
N ALA A 39 -35.54 -3.37 -22.23
CA ALA A 39 -35.24 -2.93 -23.58
C ALA A 39 -33.74 -2.60 -23.73
N ASN A 40 -33.17 -1.97 -22.72
CA ASN A 40 -31.74 -1.66 -22.68
C ASN A 40 -30.87 -2.92 -22.61
N ASP A 41 -31.21 -3.86 -21.75
CA ASP A 41 -30.51 -5.15 -21.61
C ASP A 41 -30.55 -5.95 -22.92
N LEU A 42 -31.71 -6.04 -23.53
CA LEU A 42 -31.85 -6.73 -24.82
C LEU A 42 -31.06 -6.00 -25.93
N SER A 43 -31.07 -4.68 -25.94
CA SER A 43 -30.24 -3.88 -26.85
C SER A 43 -28.76 -4.12 -26.68
N ILE A 44 -28.26 -4.18 -25.43
CA ILE A 44 -26.86 -4.50 -25.13
C ILE A 44 -26.50 -5.90 -25.63
N ILE A 45 -27.35 -6.90 -25.36
CA ILE A 45 -27.14 -8.28 -25.80
C ILE A 45 -27.05 -8.36 -27.33
N LEU A 46 -27.98 -7.69 -28.05
CA LEU A 46 -28.00 -7.68 -29.52
C LEU A 46 -26.82 -6.95 -30.13
N ARG A 47 -26.34 -5.86 -29.49
CA ARG A 47 -25.15 -5.08 -29.92
C ARG A 47 -23.84 -5.78 -29.66
N SER A 48 -23.71 -6.46 -28.53
CA SER A 48 -22.45 -7.14 -28.14
C SER A 48 -22.18 -8.37 -29.01
N GLY A 49 -23.24 -9.01 -29.52
CA GLY A 49 -23.12 -10.26 -30.28
C GLY A 49 -22.52 -11.41 -29.44
N ALA A 50 -22.27 -12.53 -30.05
CA ALA A 50 -21.59 -13.66 -29.41
C ALA A 50 -20.09 -13.30 -29.24
N LEU A 51 -19.54 -13.47 -28.04
CA LEU A 51 -18.15 -13.34 -27.80
C LEU A 51 -17.36 -14.38 -28.60
N PRO A 52 -16.23 -14.01 -29.22
CA PRO A 52 -15.42 -14.96 -30.01
C PRO A 52 -14.79 -16.07 -29.15
N ALA A 53 -14.75 -15.88 -27.83
CA ALA A 53 -14.29 -16.87 -26.86
C ALA A 53 -15.10 -16.74 -25.57
N PRO A 54 -15.35 -17.85 -24.83
CA PRO A 54 -16.01 -17.77 -23.53
C PRO A 54 -15.14 -17.01 -22.53
N MET A 55 -15.74 -16.06 -21.79
CA MET A 55 -15.09 -15.36 -20.71
C MET A 55 -15.37 -16.07 -19.39
N ILE A 56 -14.32 -16.30 -18.63
CA ILE A 56 -14.39 -16.78 -17.25
C ILE A 56 -14.06 -15.58 -16.36
N ILE A 57 -14.91 -15.32 -15.35
CA ILE A 57 -14.63 -14.31 -14.34
C ILE A 57 -13.53 -14.87 -13.44
N GLU A 58 -12.30 -14.33 -13.57
CA GLU A 58 -11.19 -14.75 -12.73
C GLU A 58 -11.25 -14.08 -11.36
N GLU A 59 -11.64 -12.82 -11.30
CA GLU A 59 -11.72 -12.05 -10.06
C GLU A 59 -12.89 -11.06 -10.13
N GLU A 60 -13.75 -11.09 -9.13
CA GLU A 60 -14.77 -10.07 -8.90
C GLU A 60 -14.55 -9.44 -7.53
N ARG A 61 -14.41 -8.12 -7.49
CA ARG A 61 -14.18 -7.37 -6.26
C ARG A 61 -15.17 -6.22 -6.13
N THR A 62 -16.21 -6.43 -5.34
CA THR A 62 -17.20 -5.40 -5.05
C THR A 62 -16.96 -4.82 -3.66
N ILE A 63 -16.77 -3.50 -3.58
CA ILE A 63 -16.57 -2.79 -2.30
C ILE A 63 -17.77 -1.85 -2.11
N GLY A 64 -18.50 -2.05 -1.02
CA GLY A 64 -19.62 -1.18 -0.67
C GLY A 64 -19.13 0.26 -0.33
N PRO A 65 -19.93 1.30 -0.63
CA PRO A 65 -19.55 2.71 -0.42
C PRO A 65 -19.18 3.03 1.02
N LEU A 66 -19.86 2.44 2.00
CA LEU A 66 -19.60 2.66 3.44
C LEU A 66 -18.25 2.09 3.87
N LEU A 67 -17.93 0.86 3.47
CA LEU A 67 -16.66 0.20 3.75
C LEU A 67 -15.47 0.95 3.14
N GLY A 68 -15.63 1.42 1.90
CA GLY A 68 -14.62 2.25 1.24
C GLY A 68 -14.37 3.55 1.99
N ALA A 69 -15.43 4.26 2.41
CA ALA A 69 -15.32 5.53 3.12
C ALA A 69 -14.66 5.37 4.51
N ASP A 70 -15.02 4.34 5.27
CA ASP A 70 -14.47 4.09 6.61
C ASP A 70 -12.99 3.66 6.53
N SER A 71 -12.62 2.84 5.57
CA SER A 71 -11.24 2.42 5.33
C SER A 71 -10.36 3.60 4.93
N VAL A 72 -10.84 4.48 4.05
CA VAL A 72 -10.14 5.71 3.65
C VAL A 72 -9.97 6.65 4.85
N LYS A 73 -11.03 6.88 5.63
CA LYS A 73 -11.00 7.74 6.81
C LYS A 73 -10.02 7.23 7.86
N SER A 74 -10.02 5.93 8.13
CA SER A 74 -9.09 5.29 9.07
C SER A 74 -7.66 5.33 8.56
N GLY A 75 -7.43 5.08 7.27
CA GLY A 75 -6.12 5.19 6.62
C GLY A 75 -5.56 6.60 6.68
N ILE A 76 -6.36 7.62 6.41
CA ILE A 76 -5.95 9.04 6.51
C ILE A 76 -5.62 9.41 7.97
N LYS A 77 -6.46 9.01 8.95
CA LYS A 77 -6.16 9.26 10.37
C LYS A 77 -4.85 8.63 10.81
N ALA A 78 -4.63 7.36 10.45
CA ALA A 78 -3.39 6.65 10.76
C ALA A 78 -2.17 7.32 10.10
N SER A 79 -2.31 7.78 8.84
CA SER A 79 -1.27 8.50 8.11
C SER A 79 -0.89 9.82 8.78
N ILE A 80 -1.89 10.62 9.17
CA ILE A 80 -1.66 11.90 9.86
C ILE A 80 -0.99 11.67 11.21
N LEU A 81 -1.49 10.72 12.00
CA LEU A 81 -0.92 10.41 13.31
C LEU A 81 0.52 9.89 13.19
N GLY A 82 0.78 8.96 12.27
CA GLY A 82 2.10 8.42 12.03
C GLY A 82 3.09 9.51 11.58
N THR A 83 2.68 10.35 10.63
CA THR A 83 3.50 11.48 10.16
C THR A 83 3.78 12.49 11.28
N ALA A 84 2.77 12.82 12.10
CA ALA A 84 2.94 13.72 13.23
C ALA A 84 3.92 13.17 14.28
N MET A 85 3.84 11.87 14.57
CA MET A 85 4.79 11.21 15.49
C MET A 85 6.22 11.23 14.94
N VAL A 86 6.40 10.95 13.65
CA VAL A 86 7.70 11.01 12.98
C VAL A 86 8.27 12.42 13.01
N PHE A 87 7.47 13.44 12.67
CA PHE A 87 7.90 14.84 12.71
C PHE A 87 8.25 15.26 14.13
N GLY A 88 7.41 14.89 15.11
CA GLY A 88 7.69 15.15 16.52
C GLY A 88 9.02 14.54 16.98
N PHE A 89 9.26 13.27 16.64
CA PHE A 89 10.51 12.60 16.93
C PHE A 89 11.71 13.30 16.28
N MET A 90 11.64 13.62 15.00
CA MET A 90 12.73 14.28 14.27
C MET A 90 13.05 15.65 14.84
N LEU A 91 12.02 16.45 15.13
CA LEU A 91 12.20 17.80 15.71
C LEU A 91 12.81 17.75 17.12
N ILE A 92 12.38 16.81 17.95
CA ILE A 92 12.87 16.70 19.34
C ILE A 92 14.27 16.10 19.36
N TYR A 93 14.51 15.02 18.60
CA TYR A 93 15.78 14.27 18.69
C TYR A 93 16.91 14.93 17.92
N TYR A 94 16.65 15.45 16.72
CA TYR A 94 17.68 16.08 15.88
C TYR A 94 17.62 17.60 15.87
N LEU A 95 16.64 18.21 16.55
CA LEU A 95 16.47 19.66 16.67
C LEU A 95 16.51 20.34 15.29
N PHE A 96 17.48 21.23 15.07
CA PHE A 96 17.60 21.96 13.83
C PHE A 96 17.80 21.04 12.59
N SER A 97 18.64 20.03 12.72
CA SER A 97 18.84 19.03 11.65
C SER A 97 17.56 18.24 11.36
N GLY A 98 16.77 17.96 12.42
CA GLY A 98 15.44 17.38 12.30
C GLY A 98 14.44 18.27 11.56
N PHE A 99 14.49 19.59 11.77
CA PHE A 99 13.68 20.54 11.04
C PHE A 99 13.99 20.51 9.52
N VAL A 100 15.27 20.47 9.15
CA VAL A 100 15.69 20.31 7.74
C VAL A 100 15.16 19.00 7.15
N SER A 101 15.25 17.92 7.91
CA SER A 101 14.70 16.63 7.51
C SER A 101 13.17 16.65 7.33
N CYS A 102 12.44 17.36 8.20
CA CYS A 102 10.99 17.53 8.07
C CYS A 102 10.61 18.28 6.79
N ILE A 103 11.38 19.30 6.40
CA ILE A 103 11.18 19.98 5.12
C ILE A 103 11.35 19.00 3.96
N ALA A 104 12.40 18.18 3.98
CA ALA A 104 12.65 17.18 2.95
C ALA A 104 11.52 16.15 2.86
N LEU A 105 10.96 15.72 3.99
CA LEU A 105 9.81 14.82 4.04
C LEU A 105 8.55 15.44 3.46
N LEU A 106 8.29 16.72 3.73
CA LEU A 106 7.18 17.45 3.11
C LEU A 106 7.34 17.53 1.59
N ILE A 107 8.53 17.85 1.12
CA ILE A 107 8.84 17.91 -0.31
C ILE A 107 8.71 16.51 -0.95
N ASN A 108 9.19 15.47 -0.28
CA ASN A 108 8.99 14.09 -0.73
C ASN A 108 7.51 13.76 -0.90
N PHE A 109 6.67 14.08 0.08
CA PHE A 109 5.23 13.89 -0.01
C PHE A 109 4.60 14.65 -1.18
N LEU A 110 5.00 15.90 -1.38
CA LEU A 110 4.55 16.71 -2.51
C LEU A 110 4.97 16.10 -3.85
N PHE A 111 6.16 15.54 -3.97
CA PHE A 111 6.61 14.83 -5.17
C PHE A 111 5.75 13.62 -5.48
N ILE A 112 5.38 12.82 -4.46
CA ILE A 112 4.48 11.67 -4.65
C ILE A 112 3.13 12.14 -5.19
N LEU A 113 2.54 13.17 -4.56
CA LEU A 113 1.26 13.72 -5.00
C LEU A 113 1.33 14.31 -6.42
N ALA A 114 2.39 15.07 -6.72
CA ALA A 114 2.61 15.64 -8.05
C ALA A 114 2.73 14.55 -9.11
N TYR A 115 3.49 13.49 -8.84
CA TYR A 115 3.61 12.35 -9.75
C TYR A 115 2.24 11.69 -10.00
N MET A 116 1.49 11.39 -8.95
CA MET A 116 0.16 10.79 -9.08
C MET A 116 -0.79 11.66 -9.90
N GLY A 117 -0.77 12.98 -9.67
CA GLY A 117 -1.58 13.93 -10.42
C GLY A 117 -1.19 14.04 -11.89
N CYS A 118 0.11 14.11 -12.19
CA CYS A 118 0.61 14.26 -13.57
C CYS A 118 0.37 13.00 -14.43
N PHE A 119 0.49 11.81 -13.84
CA PHE A 119 0.38 10.54 -14.57
C PHE A 119 -1.00 9.89 -14.45
N GLY A 120 -1.98 10.56 -13.83
CA GLY A 120 -3.33 10.02 -13.66
C GLY A 120 -3.38 8.72 -12.89
N ALA A 121 -2.42 8.50 -11.96
CA ALA A 121 -2.36 7.28 -11.17
C ALA A 121 -3.51 7.23 -10.16
N THR A 122 -4.23 6.11 -10.11
CA THR A 122 -5.33 5.93 -9.17
C THR A 122 -4.82 5.59 -7.76
N LEU A 123 -5.31 6.34 -6.76
CA LEU A 123 -4.99 6.07 -5.37
C LEU A 123 -5.82 4.89 -4.86
N THR A 124 -5.17 3.78 -4.55
CA THR A 124 -5.79 2.59 -3.97
C THR A 124 -5.54 2.53 -2.45
N LEU A 125 -6.32 1.75 -1.69
CA LEU A 125 -6.05 1.56 -0.25
C LEU A 125 -4.63 1.04 0.03
N PRO A 126 -4.12 0.01 -0.67
CA PRO A 126 -2.71 -0.36 -0.57
C PRO A 126 -1.75 0.75 -1.03
N GLY A 127 -2.16 1.60 -1.98
CA GLY A 127 -1.40 2.77 -2.39
C GLY A 127 -1.22 3.79 -1.26
N ILE A 128 -2.28 4.05 -0.46
CA ILE A 128 -2.19 4.88 0.75
C ILE A 128 -1.19 4.25 1.75
N ALA A 129 -1.27 2.94 1.98
CA ALA A 129 -0.31 2.23 2.82
C ALA A 129 1.12 2.36 2.28
N GLY A 130 1.32 2.30 0.97
CA GLY A 130 2.59 2.55 0.30
C GLY A 130 3.16 3.94 0.57
N ILE A 131 2.32 4.98 0.51
CA ILE A 131 2.72 6.37 0.85
C ILE A 131 3.18 6.45 2.31
N VAL A 132 2.39 5.91 3.25
CA VAL A 132 2.74 5.93 4.68
C VAL A 132 4.05 5.17 4.96
N LEU A 133 4.19 4.00 4.36
CA LEU A 133 5.42 3.21 4.46
C LEU A 133 6.62 3.99 3.91
N THR A 134 6.46 4.62 2.75
CA THR A 134 7.55 5.39 2.12
C THR A 134 7.94 6.61 2.96
N LEU A 135 6.98 7.29 3.61
CA LEU A 135 7.29 8.38 4.55
C LEU A 135 8.14 7.86 5.72
N GLY A 136 7.83 6.68 6.26
CA GLY A 136 8.65 6.03 7.29
C GLY A 136 10.06 5.73 6.80
N MET A 137 10.21 5.15 5.62
CA MET A 137 11.53 4.84 5.03
C MET A 137 12.31 6.09 4.61
N ALA A 138 11.61 7.16 4.20
CA ALA A 138 12.26 8.44 3.87
C ALA A 138 12.94 9.09 5.08
N VAL A 139 12.41 8.85 6.28
CA VAL A 139 13.04 9.27 7.54
C VAL A 139 14.35 8.55 7.77
N ASP A 140 14.44 7.26 7.46
CA ASP A 140 15.65 6.46 7.70
C ASP A 140 16.88 7.02 6.98
N ALA A 141 16.73 7.47 5.74
CA ALA A 141 17.82 8.14 5.02
C ALA A 141 18.29 9.42 5.74
N ASN A 142 17.34 10.23 6.22
CA ASN A 142 17.64 11.44 6.95
C ASN A 142 18.28 11.15 8.33
N VAL A 143 17.79 10.12 9.03
CA VAL A 143 18.38 9.65 10.31
C VAL A 143 19.82 9.21 10.08
N LEU A 144 20.08 8.40 9.05
CA LEU A 144 21.41 7.92 8.74
C LEU A 144 22.39 9.07 8.45
N ILE A 145 21.96 10.07 7.66
CA ILE A 145 22.76 11.27 7.40
C ILE A 145 23.03 12.03 8.70
N ASN A 146 22.00 12.27 9.51
CA ASN A 146 22.13 13.01 10.77
C ASN A 146 23.04 12.31 11.78
N GLU A 147 22.95 10.97 11.90
CA GLU A 147 23.86 10.21 12.77
C GLU A 147 25.30 10.26 12.27
N ARG A 148 25.52 10.17 10.95
CA ARG A 148 26.87 10.33 10.39
C ARG A 148 27.44 11.71 10.63
N ILE A 149 26.63 12.76 10.45
CA ILE A 149 27.06 14.15 10.80
C ILE A 149 27.40 14.23 12.29
N ARG A 150 26.60 13.63 13.17
CA ARG A 150 26.85 13.58 14.62
C ARG A 150 28.18 12.90 14.97
N GLU A 151 28.46 11.76 14.34
CA GLU A 151 29.72 11.02 14.52
C GLU A 151 30.93 11.89 14.10
N GLU A 152 30.83 12.57 12.97
CA GLU A 152 31.89 13.43 12.46
C GLU A 152 32.10 14.69 13.35
N LEU A 153 31.03 15.25 13.90
CA LEU A 153 31.09 16.33 14.88
C LEU A 153 31.78 15.89 16.19
N LYS A 154 31.47 14.67 16.67
CA LYS A 154 32.13 14.09 17.86
C LYS A 154 33.61 13.83 17.64
N SER A 155 34.04 13.54 16.41
CA SER A 155 35.46 13.40 16.06
C SER A 155 36.23 14.71 16.00
N GLY A 156 35.57 15.85 16.30
CA GLY A 156 36.22 17.19 16.37
C GLY A 156 36.27 17.92 15.03
N LYS A 157 35.58 17.46 13.99
CA LYS A 157 35.54 18.17 12.71
C LYS A 157 34.71 19.45 12.79
N SER A 158 35.04 20.44 11.98
CA SER A 158 34.22 21.63 11.79
C SER A 158 32.85 21.23 11.23
N ILE A 159 31.81 22.05 11.47
CA ILE A 159 30.42 21.74 11.02
C ILE A 159 30.37 21.50 9.50
N PHE A 160 31.06 22.34 8.73
CA PHE A 160 31.13 22.17 7.26
C PHE A 160 31.72 20.83 6.87
N LEU A 161 32.86 20.44 7.46
CA LEU A 161 33.49 19.14 7.17
C LEU A 161 32.67 17.98 7.69
N ALA A 162 32.02 18.12 8.84
CA ALA A 162 31.14 17.09 9.40
C ALA A 162 29.92 16.83 8.51
N ILE A 163 29.29 17.88 8.03
CA ILE A 163 28.16 17.76 7.09
C ILE A 163 28.64 17.10 5.79
N LYS A 164 29.68 17.60 5.16
CA LYS A 164 30.22 17.04 3.93
C LYS A 164 30.56 15.56 4.06
N SER A 165 31.36 15.21 5.08
CA SER A 165 31.73 13.79 5.33
C SER A 165 30.54 12.92 5.72
N GLY A 166 29.56 13.46 6.44
CA GLY A 166 28.34 12.75 6.81
C GLY A 166 27.53 12.31 5.59
N TYR A 167 27.30 13.22 4.64
CA TYR A 167 26.62 12.89 3.37
C TYR A 167 27.43 11.89 2.53
N GLU A 168 28.73 12.07 2.38
CA GLU A 168 29.59 11.16 1.61
C GLU A 168 29.56 9.74 2.18
N LYS A 169 29.64 9.59 3.50
CA LYS A 169 29.63 8.28 4.16
C LYS A 169 28.24 7.63 4.19
N ALA A 170 27.16 8.42 4.30
CA ALA A 170 25.82 7.91 4.30
C ALA A 170 25.34 7.49 2.90
N PHE A 171 25.87 8.11 1.85
CA PHE A 171 25.39 7.95 0.47
C PHE A 171 25.34 6.49 0.01
N SER A 172 26.43 5.74 0.17
CA SER A 172 26.49 4.36 -0.31
C SER A 172 25.46 3.47 0.41
N ALA A 173 25.34 3.59 1.73
CA ALA A 173 24.38 2.83 2.52
C ALA A 173 22.92 3.16 2.15
N ILE A 174 22.63 4.44 1.90
CA ILE A 174 21.29 4.88 1.45
C ILE A 174 20.99 4.34 0.05
N LEU A 175 21.96 4.41 -0.87
CA LEU A 175 21.80 3.92 -2.22
C LEU A 175 21.55 2.41 -2.22
N ASP A 176 22.40 1.64 -1.54
CA ASP A 176 22.33 0.17 -1.49
C ASP A 176 20.99 -0.32 -0.91
N SER A 177 20.53 0.28 0.19
CA SER A 177 19.26 -0.08 0.81
C SER A 177 18.06 0.24 -0.08
N ASN A 178 18.06 1.40 -0.74
CA ASN A 178 16.97 1.80 -1.62
C ASN A 178 16.96 1.00 -2.93
N VAL A 179 18.11 0.67 -3.52
CA VAL A 179 18.21 -0.19 -4.71
C VAL A 179 17.62 -1.57 -4.42
N THR A 180 17.92 -2.15 -3.26
CA THR A 180 17.35 -3.44 -2.85
C THR A 180 15.82 -3.38 -2.75
N THR A 181 15.29 -2.31 -2.15
CA THR A 181 13.84 -2.11 -2.03
C THR A 181 13.18 -1.81 -3.37
N LEU A 182 13.85 -1.04 -4.25
CA LEU A 182 13.38 -0.79 -5.62
C LEU A 182 13.31 -2.07 -6.45
N ALA A 183 14.28 -2.98 -6.29
CA ALA A 183 14.22 -4.28 -6.94
C ALA A 183 12.99 -5.08 -6.49
N ALA A 184 12.71 -5.13 -5.19
CA ALA A 184 11.49 -5.78 -4.65
C ALA A 184 10.22 -5.10 -5.20
N ALA A 185 10.17 -3.76 -5.22
CA ALA A 185 9.04 -3.01 -5.76
C ALA A 185 8.83 -3.28 -7.26
N PHE A 186 9.91 -3.43 -8.04
CA PHE A 186 9.84 -3.80 -9.45
C PHE A 186 9.17 -5.18 -9.64
N PHE A 187 9.55 -6.18 -8.86
CA PHE A 187 8.89 -7.49 -8.92
C PHE A 187 7.42 -7.41 -8.53
N LEU A 188 7.07 -6.66 -7.48
CA LEU A 188 5.68 -6.43 -7.09
C LEU A 188 4.88 -5.73 -8.19
N PHE A 189 5.49 -4.79 -8.92
CA PHE A 189 4.84 -4.11 -10.03
C PHE A 189 4.64 -5.02 -11.24
N GLN A 190 5.62 -5.85 -11.56
CA GLN A 190 5.59 -6.73 -12.73
C GLN A 190 4.62 -7.91 -12.54
N PHE A 191 4.64 -8.54 -11.37
CA PHE A 191 3.88 -9.76 -11.10
C PHE A 191 2.62 -9.52 -10.25
N GLY A 192 2.48 -8.35 -9.64
CA GLY A 192 1.32 -8.00 -8.82
C GLY A 192 0.07 -7.73 -9.66
N THR A 193 -1.09 -8.01 -9.08
CA THR A 193 -2.40 -7.68 -9.64
C THR A 193 -2.89 -6.32 -9.11
N GLY A 194 -3.85 -5.70 -9.78
CA GLY A 194 -4.52 -4.44 -9.45
C GLY A 194 -4.03 -3.64 -8.24
N PRO A 195 -4.50 -3.95 -7.01
CA PRO A 195 -4.13 -3.19 -5.81
C PRO A 195 -2.64 -3.26 -5.44
N ILE A 196 -1.99 -4.41 -5.69
CA ILE A 196 -0.55 -4.61 -5.42
C ILE A 196 0.30 -3.77 -6.37
N ARG A 197 -0.12 -3.61 -7.63
CA ARG A 197 0.54 -2.69 -8.57
C ARG A 197 0.48 -1.24 -8.10
N GLY A 198 -0.68 -0.81 -7.59
CA GLY A 198 -0.83 0.53 -7.02
C GLY A 198 0.11 0.78 -5.84
N PHE A 199 0.23 -0.19 -4.93
CA PHE A 199 1.21 -0.16 -3.84
C PHE A 199 2.65 -0.09 -4.36
N ALA A 200 3.04 -0.96 -5.29
CA ALA A 200 4.39 -0.99 -5.85
C ALA A 200 4.77 0.30 -6.56
N LEU A 201 3.81 0.93 -7.27
CA LEU A 201 4.00 2.20 -7.93
C LEU A 201 4.27 3.32 -6.92
N THR A 202 3.41 3.48 -5.90
CA THR A 202 3.58 4.50 -4.87
C THR A 202 4.87 4.31 -4.09
N LEU A 203 5.25 3.05 -3.80
CA LEU A 203 6.50 2.70 -3.15
C LEU A 203 7.72 3.11 -4.01
N THR A 204 7.72 2.78 -5.30
CA THR A 204 8.81 3.13 -6.22
C THR A 204 9.00 4.63 -6.32
N VAL A 205 7.92 5.35 -6.60
CA VAL A 205 7.96 6.82 -6.72
C VAL A 205 8.40 7.46 -5.41
N GLY A 206 7.86 7.00 -4.29
CA GLY A 206 8.19 7.51 -2.99
C GLY A 206 9.66 7.27 -2.61
N LEU A 207 10.24 6.11 -2.95
CA LEU A 207 11.67 5.83 -2.73
C LEU A 207 12.57 6.74 -3.56
N LEU A 208 12.28 6.91 -4.85
CA LEU A 208 13.05 7.80 -5.72
C LEU A 208 12.97 9.25 -5.24
N ALA A 209 11.78 9.71 -4.89
CA ALA A 209 11.57 11.05 -4.33
C ALA A 209 12.27 11.22 -2.97
N SER A 210 12.28 10.18 -2.11
CA SER A 210 12.96 10.22 -0.81
C SER A 210 14.47 10.30 -0.95
N MET A 211 15.05 9.53 -1.85
CA MET A 211 16.48 9.61 -2.15
C MET A 211 16.89 11.01 -2.63
N PHE A 212 16.10 11.57 -3.56
CA PHE A 212 16.36 12.92 -4.06
C PHE A 212 16.23 13.95 -2.94
N SER A 213 15.16 13.90 -2.15
CA SER A 213 14.92 14.88 -1.10
C SER A 213 15.93 14.76 0.05
N ALA A 214 16.27 13.54 0.49
CA ALA A 214 17.22 13.33 1.58
C ALA A 214 18.68 13.64 1.18
N ILE A 215 19.10 13.33 -0.05
CA ILE A 215 20.49 13.53 -0.46
C ILE A 215 20.72 14.92 -1.03
N PHE A 216 19.82 15.40 -1.89
CA PHE A 216 20.01 16.64 -2.63
C PHE A 216 19.42 17.85 -1.91
N ILE A 217 18.15 17.79 -1.53
CA ILE A 217 17.45 18.95 -0.97
C ILE A 217 18.00 19.28 0.42
N THR A 218 18.14 18.30 1.31
CA THR A 218 18.66 18.57 2.66
C THR A 218 20.09 19.07 2.61
N ARG A 219 20.94 18.53 1.73
CA ARG A 219 22.30 19.01 1.53
C ARG A 219 22.33 20.45 1.07
N THR A 220 21.52 20.82 0.07
CA THR A 220 21.41 22.19 -0.43
C THR A 220 20.96 23.14 0.69
N ILE A 221 19.98 22.74 1.50
CA ILE A 221 19.53 23.55 2.63
C ILE A 221 20.68 23.77 3.63
N PHE A 222 21.43 22.73 3.98
CA PHE A 222 22.58 22.88 4.86
C PHE A 222 23.68 23.76 4.26
N GLU A 223 24.00 23.60 2.97
CA GLU A 223 24.99 24.44 2.29
C GLU A 223 24.58 25.93 2.31
N VAL A 224 23.31 26.23 2.04
CA VAL A 224 22.78 27.60 2.10
C VAL A 224 22.86 28.18 3.54
N ILE A 225 22.52 27.36 4.54
CA ILE A 225 22.57 27.81 5.95
C ILE A 225 23.99 28.06 6.40
N LEU A 226 24.95 27.27 5.93
CA LEU A 226 26.36 27.42 6.25
C LEU A 226 26.99 28.70 5.65
N LEU A 227 26.35 29.34 4.68
CA LEU A 227 26.77 30.69 4.21
C LEU A 227 26.57 31.74 5.30
N ASN A 228 25.75 31.49 6.30
CA ASN A 228 25.57 32.41 7.42
C ASN A 228 26.63 32.18 8.50
N PRO A 229 27.57 33.14 8.73
CA PRO A 229 28.65 32.97 9.69
C PRO A 229 28.19 32.87 11.16
N LYS A 230 26.92 33.18 11.43
CA LYS A 230 26.31 33.03 12.77
C LYS A 230 25.99 31.58 13.13
N PHE A 231 25.92 30.66 12.14
CA PHE A 231 25.61 29.25 12.36
C PHE A 231 26.89 28.50 12.83
N LYS A 232 27.13 28.52 14.14
CA LYS A 232 28.36 27.95 14.74
C LYS A 232 28.15 26.62 15.47
N ASN A 233 26.92 26.20 15.72
CA ASN A 233 26.62 24.99 16.49
C ASN A 233 25.47 24.22 15.92
N LEU A 234 25.67 22.94 15.61
CA LEU A 234 24.64 21.99 15.25
C LEU A 234 24.42 21.04 16.44
N LYS A 235 23.44 21.35 17.28
CA LYS A 235 23.09 20.54 18.45
C LYS A 235 22.10 19.46 18.04
N MET A 236 22.29 18.26 18.57
CA MET A 236 21.36 17.11 18.43
C MET A 236 21.23 16.46 19.80
N LEU A 237 20.04 16.05 20.19
CA LEU A 237 19.79 15.35 21.44
C LEU A 237 20.38 13.94 21.36
N GLN A 238 21.04 13.49 22.41
CA GLN A 238 21.54 12.12 22.52
C GLN A 238 20.90 11.46 23.73
N LEU A 239 19.88 10.62 23.49
CA LEU A 239 19.18 9.88 24.55
C LEU A 239 19.96 8.64 24.98
N ILE A 240 20.65 7.99 24.04
CA ILE A 240 21.44 6.79 24.29
C ILE A 240 22.92 7.19 24.24
N GLY A 241 23.59 7.05 25.36
CA GLY A 241 25.04 7.28 25.45
C GLY A 241 25.85 6.19 24.75
N GLU A 242 27.16 6.18 24.96
CA GLU A 242 28.01 5.09 24.44
C GLU A 242 27.65 3.78 25.13
N THR A 243 27.09 2.86 24.38
CA THR A 243 26.76 1.51 24.88
C THR A 243 28.02 0.64 24.85
N LYS A 244 28.40 0.11 26.02
CA LYS A 244 29.54 -0.83 26.17
C LYS A 244 29.05 -2.28 26.27
N ILE A 245 28.00 -2.63 25.52
CA ILE A 245 27.45 -3.99 25.54
C ILE A 245 28.32 -4.87 24.63
N ASP A 246 28.92 -5.90 25.20
CA ASP A 246 29.67 -6.92 24.44
C ASP A 246 28.70 -7.92 23.82
N PHE A 247 28.19 -7.60 22.62
CA PHE A 247 27.33 -8.49 21.83
C PHE A 247 28.10 -9.71 21.31
N ILE A 248 29.37 -9.53 20.97
CA ILE A 248 30.19 -10.59 20.36
C ILE A 248 30.54 -11.64 21.41
N GLY A 249 30.89 -11.23 22.62
CA GLY A 249 31.16 -12.15 23.74
C GLY A 249 29.95 -12.99 24.13
N LYS A 250 28.75 -12.41 23.99
CA LYS A 250 27.47 -13.09 24.31
C LYS A 250 26.79 -13.74 23.11
N ARG A 251 27.49 -13.93 21.97
CA ARG A 251 26.91 -14.46 20.72
C ARG A 251 26.15 -15.76 20.87
N VAL A 252 26.66 -16.73 21.65
CA VAL A 252 26.01 -18.02 21.86
C VAL A 252 24.64 -17.87 22.52
N PHE A 253 24.54 -16.99 23.51
CA PHE A 253 23.27 -16.69 24.19
C PHE A 253 22.24 -16.12 23.21
N PHE A 254 22.63 -15.15 22.37
CA PHE A 254 21.74 -14.58 21.39
C PHE A 254 21.36 -15.56 20.27
N TYR A 255 22.27 -16.45 19.86
CA TYR A 255 21.93 -17.53 18.92
C TYR A 255 20.91 -18.50 19.49
N CYS A 256 21.06 -18.90 20.77
CA CYS A 256 20.09 -19.76 21.43
C CYS A 256 18.70 -19.11 21.50
N ILE A 257 18.62 -17.82 21.86
CA ILE A 257 17.35 -17.08 21.88
C ILE A 257 16.73 -17.05 20.49
N SER A 258 17.48 -16.63 19.47
CA SER A 258 16.98 -16.56 18.09
C SER A 258 16.49 -17.91 17.60
N LEU A 259 17.26 -18.97 17.84
CA LEU A 259 16.88 -20.34 17.45
C LEU A 259 15.60 -20.79 18.16
N THR A 260 15.48 -20.50 19.45
CA THR A 260 14.28 -20.83 20.24
C THR A 260 13.05 -20.14 19.68
N VAL A 261 13.14 -18.83 19.37
CA VAL A 261 12.03 -18.06 18.79
C VAL A 261 11.64 -18.62 17.42
N ILE A 262 12.63 -18.96 16.57
CA ILE A 262 12.38 -19.57 15.25
C ILE A 262 11.67 -20.90 15.40
N ILE A 263 12.14 -21.79 16.29
CA ILE A 263 11.52 -23.10 16.51
C ILE A 263 10.09 -22.97 17.01
N ILE A 264 9.83 -22.05 17.96
CA ILE A 264 8.48 -21.79 18.47
C ILE A 264 7.58 -21.29 17.34
N GLY A 265 8.05 -20.32 16.53
CA GLY A 265 7.32 -19.77 15.41
C GLY A 265 6.97 -20.82 14.35
N LEU A 266 7.95 -21.60 13.93
CA LEU A 266 7.75 -22.70 12.97
C LEU A 266 6.79 -23.76 13.52
N THR A 267 6.94 -24.16 14.79
CA THR A 267 6.06 -25.13 15.43
C THR A 267 4.61 -24.62 15.48
N ALA A 268 4.41 -23.34 15.82
CA ALA A 268 3.10 -22.73 15.83
C ALA A 268 2.47 -22.68 14.42
N PHE A 269 3.27 -22.32 13.40
CA PHE A 269 2.84 -22.29 12.02
C PHE A 269 2.40 -23.67 11.51
N PHE A 270 3.22 -24.70 11.72
CA PHE A 270 2.88 -26.05 11.29
C PHE A 270 1.70 -26.65 12.07
N LYS A 271 1.55 -26.31 13.36
CA LYS A 271 0.37 -26.74 14.15
C LYS A 271 -0.93 -26.13 13.64
N LYS A 272 -0.88 -24.90 13.13
CA LYS A 272 -2.05 -24.20 12.58
C LYS A 272 -2.51 -24.82 11.25
N GLY A 273 -1.59 -25.46 10.50
CA GLY A 273 -1.92 -26.19 9.27
C GLY A 273 -2.61 -25.31 8.24
N LYS A 274 -3.78 -25.76 7.73
CA LYS A 274 -4.55 -25.03 6.70
C LYS A 274 -5.06 -23.68 7.18
N ASP A 275 -5.35 -23.52 8.47
CA ASP A 275 -5.83 -22.28 9.06
C ASP A 275 -4.75 -21.16 9.11
N ALA A 276 -3.51 -21.49 8.76
CA ALA A 276 -2.45 -20.52 8.61
C ALA A 276 -2.52 -19.73 7.29
N TYR A 277 -3.30 -20.21 6.33
CA TYR A 277 -3.41 -19.63 5.00
C TYR A 277 -4.68 -18.80 4.88
N GLY A 278 -4.56 -17.62 4.28
CA GLY A 278 -5.71 -16.78 3.94
C GLY A 278 -6.48 -17.32 2.73
N ILE A 279 -7.63 -16.71 2.46
CA ILE A 279 -8.53 -17.11 1.35
C ILE A 279 -7.87 -17.01 -0.02
N ASP A 280 -6.87 -16.17 -0.20
CA ASP A 280 -6.11 -16.05 -1.45
C ASP A 280 -5.40 -17.35 -1.83
N PHE A 281 -5.12 -18.23 -0.84
CA PHE A 281 -4.50 -19.54 -1.03
C PHE A 281 -5.49 -20.71 -0.93
N THR A 282 -6.53 -20.55 -0.10
CA THR A 282 -7.52 -21.63 0.16
C THR A 282 -8.76 -21.54 -0.70
N GLY A 283 -8.97 -20.40 -1.33
CA GLY A 283 -10.24 -20.05 -1.97
C GLY A 283 -11.33 -19.75 -0.93
N GLY A 284 -12.39 -19.10 -1.33
CA GLY A 284 -13.51 -18.76 -0.46
C GLY A 284 -14.02 -17.35 -0.71
N GLN A 285 -14.90 -16.89 0.18
CA GLN A 285 -15.46 -15.54 0.17
C GLN A 285 -15.26 -14.87 1.52
N ILE A 286 -14.85 -13.61 1.53
CA ILE A 286 -14.90 -12.77 2.72
C ILE A 286 -16.18 -11.94 2.63
N GLN A 287 -16.98 -11.99 3.69
CA GLN A 287 -18.15 -11.13 3.84
C GLN A 287 -17.99 -10.32 5.11
N GLU A 288 -18.08 -9.01 4.98
CA GLU A 288 -17.97 -8.08 6.10
C GLU A 288 -19.33 -7.43 6.36
N TYR A 289 -19.82 -7.56 7.58
CA TYR A 289 -21.11 -7.05 8.00
C TYR A 289 -20.93 -6.02 9.11
N GLN A 290 -21.61 -4.89 8.98
CA GLN A 290 -21.70 -3.90 10.03
C GLN A 290 -23.07 -4.02 10.72
N PHE A 291 -23.06 -4.30 12.00
CA PHE A 291 -24.25 -4.37 12.83
C PHE A 291 -24.55 -3.02 13.48
N GLN A 292 -25.83 -2.70 13.70
CA GLN A 292 -26.26 -1.49 14.39
C GLN A 292 -25.87 -1.53 15.87
N GLU A 293 -25.88 -2.72 16.48
CA GLU A 293 -25.44 -2.98 17.85
C GLU A 293 -24.31 -4.01 17.84
N PRO A 294 -23.31 -3.86 18.74
CA PRO A 294 -22.21 -4.82 18.83
C PRO A 294 -22.72 -6.20 19.25
N ILE A 295 -22.46 -7.21 18.44
CA ILE A 295 -22.82 -8.62 18.71
C ILE A 295 -21.57 -9.33 19.24
N ALA A 296 -21.72 -10.16 20.28
CA ALA A 296 -20.63 -10.97 20.80
C ALA A 296 -20.21 -12.06 19.80
N ILE A 297 -18.90 -12.31 19.69
CA ILE A 297 -18.34 -13.30 18.72
C ILE A 297 -18.93 -14.70 18.97
N GLU A 298 -19.15 -15.07 20.26
CA GLU A 298 -19.76 -16.34 20.64
C GLU A 298 -21.20 -16.49 20.13
N GLU A 299 -21.97 -15.43 20.19
CA GLU A 299 -23.35 -15.39 19.72
C GLU A 299 -23.38 -15.52 18.18
N MET A 300 -22.49 -14.81 17.47
CA MET A 300 -22.35 -14.94 16.03
C MET A 300 -21.97 -16.37 15.61
N ARG A 301 -21.06 -17.01 16.33
CA ARG A 301 -20.70 -18.43 16.09
C ARG A 301 -21.89 -19.36 16.28
N GLY A 302 -22.76 -19.07 17.27
CA GLY A 302 -23.99 -19.81 17.50
C GLY A 302 -24.94 -19.71 16.29
N LEU A 303 -25.20 -18.48 15.82
CA LEU A 303 -26.06 -18.21 14.65
C LEU A 303 -25.54 -18.87 13.38
N LEU A 304 -24.24 -18.85 13.13
CA LEU A 304 -23.63 -19.47 11.95
C LEU A 304 -23.72 -21.02 12.01
N LYS A 305 -23.60 -21.62 13.18
CA LYS A 305 -23.82 -23.06 13.37
C LYS A 305 -25.28 -23.45 13.10
N GLU A 306 -26.25 -22.67 13.58
CA GLU A 306 -27.68 -22.89 13.28
C GLU A 306 -27.98 -22.75 11.78
N ALA A 307 -27.31 -21.80 11.11
CA ALA A 307 -27.40 -21.62 9.66
C ALA A 307 -26.64 -22.70 8.85
N LYS A 308 -26.04 -23.71 9.51
CA LYS A 308 -25.21 -24.78 8.90
C LYS A 308 -23.99 -24.28 8.13
N ILE A 309 -23.44 -23.11 8.49
CA ILE A 309 -22.21 -22.57 7.94
C ILE A 309 -21.09 -22.89 8.94
N SER A 310 -20.62 -24.16 8.91
CA SER A 310 -19.63 -24.67 9.90
C SER A 310 -18.21 -24.19 9.66
N ASP A 311 -17.87 -23.79 8.44
CA ASP A 311 -16.50 -23.48 8.02
C ASP A 311 -16.19 -21.98 8.00
N ALA A 312 -17.08 -21.15 8.56
CA ALA A 312 -16.86 -19.71 8.65
C ALA A 312 -15.83 -19.39 9.76
N ALA A 313 -14.73 -18.78 9.37
CA ALA A 313 -13.82 -18.12 10.30
C ALA A 313 -14.34 -16.72 10.62
N ILE A 314 -14.52 -16.39 11.91
CA ILE A 314 -15.01 -15.08 12.39
C ILE A 314 -13.86 -14.37 13.08
#